data_1729e0bad090fd870119c8a4360b4578
#
_entry.id   1729e0bad090fd870119c8a4360b4578
#
_cell.length_a   1.000
_cell.length_b   1.000
_cell.length_c   1.000
_cell.angle_alpha   90.00
_cell.angle_beta   90.00
_cell.angle_gamma   90.00
#
_symmetry.space_group_name_H-M   'P 1'
#
loop_
_entity.id
_entity.type
_entity.pdbx_description
1 polymer ?
#
loop_
_entity_poly.entity_id
_entity_poly.type
_entity_poly.pdbx_seq_one_letter_code
_entity_poly.pdbx_strand_id
1 'polypeptide(L)'
;MTDDAHRFTSMYDECRQRVWAYVVSRAGRQVADEVVSETFAIAWRRLDDVPEPALPWLLGVARNVLRDNIRAETRREALNAELRAWTEGDVADQVTERLGVLRALAELPEDDREVLLLIAWQGLSPKDAARVIGCSSAAFRVRLHRARKRLKQAMEPAGQSRPRVRNLSEEWS
;
A
#
# COMPACT_ATOMS: atom_id res chain seq x y z
N MET A 1 28.42 6.35 20.65
CA MET A 1 27.23 6.00 21.46
C MET A 1 26.18 7.11 21.50
N THR A 2 26.57 8.36 21.74
CA THR A 2 25.62 9.50 21.79
C THR A 2 25.08 9.87 20.40
N ASP A 3 25.90 9.74 19.37
CA ASP A 3 25.55 10.06 17.97
C ASP A 3 24.57 9.02 17.38
N ASP A 4 24.82 7.75 17.61
CA ASP A 4 23.94 6.66 17.15
C ASP A 4 22.54 6.73 17.77
N ALA A 5 22.46 7.02 19.07
CA ALA A 5 21.19 7.19 19.76
C ALA A 5 20.41 8.40 19.22
N HIS A 6 21.11 9.50 18.92
CA HIS A 6 20.49 10.69 18.36
C HIS A 6 19.99 10.45 16.94
N ARG A 7 20.82 9.84 16.09
CA ARG A 7 20.47 9.44 14.73
C ARG A 7 19.25 8.51 14.69
N PHE A 8 19.23 7.52 15.59
CA PHE A 8 18.10 6.60 15.69
C PHE A 8 16.82 7.30 16.14
N THR A 9 16.91 8.17 17.17
CA THR A 9 15.74 8.91 17.68
C THR A 9 15.14 9.80 16.60
N SER A 10 15.95 10.57 15.85
CA SER A 10 15.47 11.38 14.72
C SER A 10 14.75 10.53 13.68
N MET A 11 15.36 9.43 13.26
CA MET A 11 14.77 8.50 12.29
C MET A 11 13.46 7.91 12.81
N TYR A 12 13.40 7.53 14.09
CA TYR A 12 12.20 6.99 14.71
C TYR A 12 11.07 8.01 14.72
N ASP A 13 11.33 9.24 15.17
CA ASP A 13 10.34 10.31 15.24
C ASP A 13 9.79 10.68 13.85
N GLU A 14 10.65 10.74 12.85
CA GLU A 14 10.27 11.07 11.48
C GLU A 14 9.49 9.96 10.77
N CYS A 15 9.86 8.71 11.00
CA CYS A 15 9.38 7.59 10.17
C CYS A 15 8.33 6.71 10.83
N ARG A 16 8.23 6.67 12.18
CA ARG A 16 7.37 5.74 12.91
C ARG A 16 5.92 5.78 12.45
N GLN A 17 5.33 6.97 12.34
CA GLN A 17 3.93 7.12 11.94
C GLN A 17 3.67 6.62 10.52
N ARG A 18 4.62 6.85 9.62
CA ARG A 18 4.51 6.40 8.22
C ARG A 18 4.66 4.89 8.09
N VAL A 19 5.59 4.30 8.84
CA VAL A 19 5.76 2.84 8.91
C VAL A 19 4.49 2.21 9.50
N TRP A 20 3.97 2.77 10.60
CA TRP A 20 2.73 2.30 11.21
C TRP A 20 1.53 2.35 10.24
N ALA A 21 1.33 3.48 9.55
CA ALA A 21 0.26 3.62 8.57
C ALA A 21 0.39 2.61 7.41
N TYR A 22 1.60 2.34 6.96
CA TYR A 22 1.86 1.31 5.96
C TYR A 22 1.48 -0.08 6.48
N VAL A 23 1.90 -0.44 7.69
CA VAL A 23 1.59 -1.74 8.30
C VAL A 23 0.09 -1.91 8.47
N VAL A 24 -0.61 -0.88 8.99
CA VAL A 24 -2.08 -0.89 9.15
C VAL A 24 -2.77 -1.11 7.80
N SER A 25 -2.33 -0.44 6.75
CA SER A 25 -2.90 -0.59 5.41
C SER A 25 -2.70 -1.99 4.81
N ARG A 26 -1.74 -2.75 5.33
CA ARG A 26 -1.38 -4.09 4.85
C ARG A 26 -1.97 -5.22 5.70
N ALA A 27 -2.06 -5.02 6.99
CA ALA A 27 -2.36 -6.10 7.92
C ALA A 27 -3.32 -5.70 9.07
N GLY A 28 -3.78 -4.44 9.10
CA GLY A 28 -4.65 -3.94 10.14
C GLY A 28 -3.91 -3.51 11.42
N ARG A 29 -4.67 -2.91 12.36
CA ARG A 29 -4.11 -2.32 13.59
C ARG A 29 -3.59 -3.35 14.58
N GLN A 30 -4.20 -4.54 14.61
CA GLN A 30 -3.91 -5.56 15.63
C GLN A 30 -2.45 -6.00 15.67
N VAL A 31 -1.78 -5.98 14.52
CA VAL A 31 -0.38 -6.42 14.39
C VAL A 31 0.58 -5.24 14.20
N ALA A 32 0.05 -4.02 14.07
CA ALA A 32 0.84 -2.87 13.65
C ALA A 32 1.94 -2.52 14.66
N ASP A 33 1.62 -2.49 15.93
CA ASP A 33 2.58 -2.10 16.98
C ASP A 33 3.72 -3.13 17.12
N GLU A 34 3.42 -4.42 16.98
CA GLU A 34 4.42 -5.48 17.01
C GLU A 34 5.37 -5.38 15.80
N VAL A 35 4.81 -5.24 14.59
CA VAL A 35 5.60 -5.13 13.36
C VAL A 35 6.44 -3.86 13.34
N VAL A 36 5.91 -2.73 13.80
CA VAL A 36 6.66 -1.48 13.92
C VAL A 36 7.80 -1.63 14.92
N SER A 37 7.54 -2.21 16.09
CA SER A 37 8.56 -2.45 17.11
C SER A 37 9.69 -3.33 16.57
N GLU A 38 9.37 -4.43 15.90
CA GLU A 38 10.37 -5.32 15.28
C GLU A 38 11.14 -4.61 14.15
N THR A 39 10.44 -3.81 13.34
CA THR A 39 11.07 -3.02 12.26
C THR A 39 12.14 -2.09 12.81
N PHE A 40 11.84 -1.34 13.88
CA PHE A 40 12.78 -0.42 14.48
C PHE A 40 13.85 -1.13 15.33
N ALA A 41 13.58 -2.29 15.91
CA ALA A 41 14.58 -3.13 16.53
C ALA A 41 15.62 -3.63 15.50
N ILE A 42 15.18 -4.01 14.30
CA ILE A 42 16.07 -4.35 13.18
C ILE A 42 16.89 -3.12 12.76
N ALA A 43 16.25 -1.95 12.65
CA ALA A 43 16.93 -0.71 12.28
C ALA A 43 17.99 -0.31 13.29
N TRP A 44 17.74 -0.48 14.59
CA TRP A 44 18.74 -0.24 15.65
C TRP A 44 19.95 -1.16 15.52
N ARG A 45 19.72 -2.45 15.33
CA ARG A 45 20.78 -3.45 15.16
C ARG A 45 21.62 -3.24 13.90
N ARG A 46 21.07 -2.57 12.89
CA ARG A 46 21.67 -2.34 11.57
C ARG A 46 21.77 -0.86 11.22
N LEU A 47 21.97 -0.02 12.23
CA LEU A 47 21.91 1.43 12.06
C LEU A 47 22.88 1.96 11.00
N ASP A 48 24.07 1.36 10.90
CA ASP A 48 25.10 1.72 9.91
C ASP A 48 24.67 1.37 8.47
N ASP A 49 23.77 0.40 8.29
CA ASP A 49 23.26 -0.02 6.98
C ASP A 49 22.05 0.81 6.53
N VAL A 50 21.46 1.62 7.42
CA VAL A 50 20.28 2.41 7.09
C VAL A 50 20.65 3.57 6.19
N PRO A 51 20.13 3.62 4.95
CA PRO A 51 20.44 4.70 4.02
C PRO A 51 19.70 5.99 4.36
N GLU A 52 20.12 7.08 3.73
CA GLU A 52 19.39 8.35 3.73
C GLU A 52 18.76 8.59 2.35
N PRO A 53 17.43 8.80 2.26
CA PRO A 53 16.43 8.78 3.34
C PRO A 53 16.10 7.36 3.85
N ALA A 54 15.83 7.24 5.15
CA ALA A 54 15.62 5.96 5.82
C ALA A 54 14.28 5.27 5.49
N LEU A 55 13.24 6.06 5.18
CA LEU A 55 11.87 5.55 5.05
C LEU A 55 11.70 4.40 4.04
N PRO A 56 12.23 4.45 2.80
CA PRO A 56 12.06 3.34 1.86
C PRO A 56 12.67 2.03 2.38
N TRP A 57 13.80 2.12 3.09
CA TRP A 57 14.45 0.97 3.71
C TRP A 57 13.62 0.40 4.86
N LEU A 58 13.10 1.26 5.75
CA LEU A 58 12.22 0.87 6.85
C LEU A 58 10.93 0.20 6.35
N LEU A 59 10.32 0.71 5.30
CA LEU A 59 9.14 0.09 4.68
C LEU A 59 9.48 -1.29 4.08
N GLY A 60 10.65 -1.45 3.51
CA GLY A 60 11.15 -2.75 3.03
C GLY A 60 11.34 -3.75 4.18
N VAL A 61 11.90 -3.32 5.31
CA VAL A 61 12.01 -4.13 6.53
C VAL A 61 10.63 -4.51 7.06
N ALA A 62 9.73 -3.54 7.23
CA ALA A 62 8.36 -3.79 7.69
C ALA A 62 7.63 -4.79 6.78
N ARG A 63 7.82 -4.67 5.46
CA ARG A 63 7.27 -5.62 4.49
C ARG A 63 7.78 -7.05 4.70
N ASN A 64 9.06 -7.21 4.98
CA ASN A 64 9.64 -8.52 5.26
C ASN A 64 9.11 -9.10 6.58
N VAL A 65 9.08 -8.29 7.65
CA VAL A 65 8.50 -8.69 8.95
C VAL A 65 7.04 -9.14 8.78
N LEU A 66 6.24 -8.39 8.04
CA LEU A 66 4.86 -8.75 7.73
C LEU A 66 4.76 -10.08 6.99
N ARG A 67 5.62 -10.32 6.00
CA ARG A 67 5.61 -11.55 5.22
C ARG A 67 5.94 -12.76 6.06
N ASP A 68 6.85 -12.62 7.01
CA ASP A 68 7.33 -13.71 7.85
C ASP A 68 6.33 -14.05 8.97
N ASN A 69 5.62 -13.03 9.51
CA ASN A 69 4.79 -13.16 10.71
C ASN A 69 3.29 -13.40 10.46
N ILE A 70 2.77 -13.13 9.25
CA ILE A 70 1.33 -13.09 9.04
C ILE A 70 0.88 -13.99 7.91
N ARG A 71 0.00 -14.97 8.23
CA ARG A 71 -0.71 -15.79 7.25
C ARG A 71 -1.65 -14.92 6.39
N ALA A 72 -1.75 -15.23 5.10
CA ALA A 72 -2.48 -14.42 4.10
C ALA A 72 -3.96 -14.17 4.46
N GLU A 73 -4.60 -15.09 5.16
CA GLU A 73 -6.01 -15.03 5.53
C GLU A 73 -6.30 -13.96 6.60
N THR A 74 -5.45 -13.89 7.62
CA THR A 74 -5.56 -12.90 8.71
C THR A 74 -5.37 -11.47 8.19
N ARG A 75 -4.54 -11.28 7.16
CA ARG A 75 -4.31 -9.96 6.53
C ARG A 75 -5.55 -9.42 5.84
N ARG A 76 -6.28 -10.29 5.14
CA ARG A 76 -7.46 -9.90 4.36
C ARG A 76 -8.61 -9.48 5.25
N GLU A 77 -8.84 -10.21 6.34
CA GLU A 77 -9.89 -9.91 7.32
C GLU A 77 -9.60 -8.62 8.09
N ALA A 78 -8.35 -8.43 8.54
CA ALA A 78 -7.95 -7.24 9.27
C ALA A 78 -8.05 -5.97 8.41
N LEU A 79 -7.63 -6.02 7.14
CA LEU A 79 -7.74 -4.90 6.22
C LEU A 79 -9.19 -4.53 5.91
N ASN A 80 -10.05 -5.53 5.70
CA ASN A 80 -11.47 -5.30 5.46
C ASN A 80 -12.15 -4.67 6.69
N ALA A 81 -11.75 -5.06 7.90
CA ALA A 81 -12.23 -4.45 9.14
C ALA A 81 -11.78 -2.98 9.25
N GLU A 82 -10.52 -2.68 8.92
CA GLU A 82 -9.98 -1.31 8.97
C GLU A 82 -10.64 -0.39 7.92
N LEU A 83 -10.82 -0.88 6.69
CA LEU A 83 -11.53 -0.14 5.65
C LEU A 83 -12.98 0.13 6.04
N ARG A 84 -13.66 -0.81 6.71
CA ARG A 84 -15.00 -0.60 7.27
C ARG A 84 -15.00 0.46 8.35
N ALA A 85 -14.05 0.45 9.29
CA ALA A 85 -13.93 1.45 10.34
C ALA A 85 -13.73 2.87 9.79
N TRP A 86 -13.03 3.02 8.67
CA TRP A 86 -12.87 4.31 8.00
C TRP A 86 -14.14 4.76 7.24
N THR A 87 -15.00 3.81 6.86
CA THR A 87 -16.27 4.12 6.17
C THR A 87 -17.42 4.44 7.12
N GLU A 88 -17.31 4.09 8.41
CA GLU A 88 -18.33 4.34 9.43
C GLU A 88 -18.18 5.69 10.15
N GLY A 89 -17.08 6.42 9.92
CA GLY A 89 -16.82 7.76 10.45
C GLY A 89 -17.47 8.86 9.60
N ASP A 90 -18.45 9.47 10.16
CA ASP A 90 -19.39 10.50 9.67
C ASP A 90 -18.79 11.65 8.83
N VAL A 91 -19.39 11.98 7.63
CA VAL A 91 -19.67 13.28 7.01
C VAL A 91 -20.06 13.14 5.49
N ALA A 92 -21.18 13.71 5.11
CA ALA A 92 -22.07 13.13 4.10
C ALA A 92 -21.89 13.50 2.62
N ASP A 93 -20.96 14.26 2.07
CA ASP A 93 -20.92 14.49 0.59
C ASP A 93 -19.54 14.35 -0.07
N GLN A 94 -18.46 14.73 0.58
CA GLN A 94 -17.10 14.39 0.10
C GLN A 94 -16.74 12.93 0.38
N VAL A 95 -17.52 12.29 1.23
CA VAL A 95 -17.40 10.90 1.68
C VAL A 95 -17.75 9.91 0.57
N THR A 96 -18.71 10.21 -0.31
CA THR A 96 -19.17 9.25 -1.33
C THR A 96 -18.07 8.95 -2.35
N GLU A 97 -17.32 9.96 -2.80
CA GLU A 97 -16.23 9.77 -3.77
C GLU A 97 -15.03 9.08 -3.11
N ARG A 98 -14.66 9.51 -1.90
CA ARG A 98 -13.59 8.86 -1.09
C ARG A 98 -13.94 7.42 -0.74
N LEU A 99 -15.18 7.14 -0.37
CA LEU A 99 -15.69 5.80 -0.10
C LEU A 99 -15.64 4.93 -1.36
N GLY A 100 -15.97 5.48 -2.52
CA GLY A 100 -15.83 4.79 -3.80
C GLY A 100 -14.40 4.36 -4.08
N VAL A 101 -13.43 5.24 -3.88
CA VAL A 101 -11.99 4.93 -4.03
C VAL A 101 -11.53 3.87 -3.03
N LEU A 102 -11.92 3.99 -1.76
CA LEU A 102 -11.53 3.01 -0.72
C LEU A 102 -12.12 1.63 -0.98
N ARG A 103 -13.38 1.55 -1.42
CA ARG A 103 -14.01 0.28 -1.84
C ARG A 103 -13.31 -0.33 -3.04
N ALA A 104 -13.04 0.48 -4.08
CA ALA A 104 -12.30 0.03 -5.25
C ALA A 104 -10.89 -0.47 -4.89
N LEU A 105 -10.19 0.21 -3.98
CA LEU A 105 -8.90 -0.25 -3.46
C LEU A 105 -9.02 -1.57 -2.70
N ALA A 106 -10.11 -1.77 -1.93
CA ALA A 106 -10.34 -3.01 -1.20
C ALA A 106 -10.57 -4.22 -2.11
N GLU A 107 -11.13 -4.00 -3.30
CA GLU A 107 -11.38 -5.04 -4.30
C GLU A 107 -10.12 -5.44 -5.08
N LEU A 108 -9.09 -4.59 -5.08
CA LEU A 108 -7.85 -4.88 -5.79
C LEU A 108 -7.06 -6.03 -5.14
N PRO A 109 -6.30 -6.80 -5.95
CA PRO A 109 -5.27 -7.69 -5.43
C PRO A 109 -4.32 -6.94 -4.50
N GLU A 110 -3.85 -7.63 -3.44
CA GLU A 110 -2.99 -7.04 -2.41
C GLU A 110 -1.75 -6.35 -2.99
N ASP A 111 -1.09 -6.99 -3.97
CA ASP A 111 0.10 -6.44 -4.62
C ASP A 111 -0.17 -5.15 -5.40
N ASP A 112 -1.32 -5.06 -6.08
CA ASP A 112 -1.70 -3.85 -6.83
C ASP A 112 -2.04 -2.71 -5.87
N ARG A 113 -2.72 -3.02 -4.77
CA ARG A 113 -3.04 -2.06 -3.72
C ARG A 113 -1.77 -1.52 -3.07
N GLU A 114 -0.80 -2.39 -2.74
CA GLU A 114 0.48 -2.00 -2.17
C GLU A 114 1.22 -1.00 -3.06
N VAL A 115 1.32 -1.31 -4.36
CA VAL A 115 1.96 -0.43 -5.35
C VAL A 115 1.34 0.96 -5.37
N LEU A 116 0.00 1.05 -5.33
CA LEU A 116 -0.72 2.33 -5.32
C LEU A 116 -0.50 3.10 -4.02
N LEU A 117 -0.55 2.43 -2.87
CA LEU A 117 -0.37 3.05 -1.57
C LEU A 117 1.06 3.58 -1.35
N LEU A 118 2.08 2.88 -1.85
CA LEU A 118 3.47 3.36 -1.79
C LEU A 118 3.66 4.68 -2.55
N ILE A 119 2.97 4.87 -3.67
CA ILE A 119 3.04 6.11 -4.45
C ILE A 119 2.12 7.19 -3.89
N ALA A 120 0.83 6.87 -3.73
CA ALA A 120 -0.19 7.87 -3.42
C ALA A 120 -0.21 8.28 -1.94
N TRP A 121 0.02 7.34 -1.05
CA TRP A 121 -0.04 7.59 0.40
C TRP A 121 1.33 7.84 1.01
N GLN A 122 2.31 7.02 0.67
CA GLN A 122 3.67 7.18 1.17
C GLN A 122 4.48 8.22 0.39
N GLY A 123 3.99 8.67 -0.77
CA GLY A 123 4.65 9.69 -1.58
C GLY A 123 6.02 9.28 -2.09
N LEU A 124 6.29 7.98 -2.22
CA LEU A 124 7.58 7.49 -2.69
C LEU A 124 7.75 7.72 -4.19
N SER A 125 8.99 7.94 -4.61
CA SER A 125 9.33 7.84 -6.01
C SER A 125 9.16 6.40 -6.52
N PRO A 126 8.92 6.17 -7.82
CA PRO A 126 8.89 4.81 -8.37
C PRO A 126 10.17 4.00 -8.13
N LYS A 127 11.31 4.68 -8.01
CA LYS A 127 12.60 4.08 -7.69
C LYS A 127 12.64 3.57 -6.25
N ASP A 128 12.17 4.38 -5.31
CA ASP A 128 12.16 4.02 -3.89
C ASP A 128 11.10 2.96 -3.58
N ALA A 129 9.91 3.09 -4.18
CA ALA A 129 8.87 2.08 -4.07
C ALA A 129 9.29 0.72 -4.67
N ALA A 130 10.06 0.72 -5.76
CA ALA A 130 10.66 -0.50 -6.31
C ALA A 130 11.61 -1.20 -5.31
N ARG A 131 12.38 -0.41 -4.56
CA ARG A 131 13.25 -0.94 -3.49
C ARG A 131 12.44 -1.60 -2.37
N VAL A 132 11.33 -0.98 -1.95
CA VAL A 132 10.43 -1.55 -0.92
C VAL A 132 9.90 -2.91 -1.36
N ILE A 133 9.47 -3.04 -2.62
CA ILE A 133 8.91 -4.28 -3.16
C ILE A 133 10.01 -5.31 -3.50
N GLY A 134 11.23 -4.87 -3.71
CA GLY A 134 12.34 -5.74 -4.12
C GLY A 134 12.32 -6.07 -5.60
N CYS A 135 12.00 -5.11 -6.47
CA CYS A 135 11.99 -5.27 -7.91
C CYS A 135 12.74 -4.13 -8.63
N SER A 136 12.96 -4.25 -9.93
CA SER A 136 13.52 -3.16 -10.72
C SER A 136 12.53 -2.00 -10.88
N SER A 137 13.05 -0.77 -11.07
CA SER A 137 12.21 0.41 -11.32
C SER A 137 11.36 0.26 -12.59
N ALA A 138 11.85 -0.45 -13.59
CA ALA A 138 11.09 -0.75 -14.81
C ALA A 138 9.91 -1.69 -14.51
N ALA A 139 10.15 -2.78 -13.78
CA ALA A 139 9.11 -3.71 -13.37
C ALA A 139 8.05 -3.02 -12.47
N PHE A 140 8.49 -2.14 -11.56
CA PHE A 140 7.59 -1.36 -10.72
C PHE A 140 6.67 -0.46 -11.56
N ARG A 141 7.20 0.26 -12.55
CA ARG A 141 6.38 1.13 -13.42
C ARG A 141 5.30 0.33 -14.16
N VAL A 142 5.63 -0.86 -14.65
CA VAL A 142 4.64 -1.75 -15.29
C VAL A 142 3.56 -2.18 -14.31
N ARG A 143 3.92 -2.57 -13.08
CA ARG A 143 2.97 -2.93 -12.03
C ARG A 143 2.08 -1.73 -11.67
N LEU A 144 2.66 -0.55 -11.49
CA LEU A 144 1.93 0.68 -11.19
C LEU A 144 0.91 1.02 -12.29
N HIS A 145 1.31 0.90 -13.56
CA HIS A 145 0.41 1.13 -14.68
C HIS A 145 -0.78 0.16 -14.65
N ARG A 146 -0.53 -1.14 -14.43
CA ARG A 146 -1.58 -2.15 -14.33
C ARG A 146 -2.49 -1.92 -13.13
N ALA A 147 -1.93 -1.59 -11.98
CA ALA A 147 -2.69 -1.31 -10.76
C ALA A 147 -3.62 -0.09 -10.95
N ARG A 148 -3.13 0.99 -11.57
CA ARG A 148 -3.96 2.17 -11.92
C ARG A 148 -5.10 1.83 -12.86
N LYS A 149 -4.83 1.00 -13.87
CA LYS A 149 -5.86 0.55 -14.82
C LYS A 149 -6.94 -0.26 -14.11
N ARG A 150 -6.57 -1.19 -13.23
CA ARG A 150 -7.53 -1.99 -12.44
C ARG A 150 -8.32 -1.13 -11.47
N LEU A 151 -7.68 -0.18 -10.79
CA LEU A 151 -8.38 0.77 -9.92
C LEU A 151 -9.43 1.56 -10.68
N LYS A 152 -9.07 2.09 -11.84
CA LYS A 152 -10.02 2.81 -12.71
C LYS A 152 -11.21 1.93 -13.09
N GLN A 153 -10.98 0.68 -13.49
CA GLN A 153 -12.04 -0.28 -13.81
C GLN A 153 -12.95 -0.59 -12.61
N ALA A 154 -12.37 -0.74 -11.41
CA ALA A 154 -13.12 -0.97 -10.18
C ALA A 154 -13.95 0.25 -9.75
N MET A 155 -13.54 1.46 -10.15
CA MET A 155 -14.30 2.70 -9.89
C MET A 155 -15.37 2.98 -10.93
N GLU A 156 -15.33 2.37 -12.12
CA GLU A 156 -16.36 2.51 -13.13
C GLU A 156 -17.63 1.77 -12.65
N PRO A 157 -18.80 2.44 -12.58
CA PRO A 157 -20.04 1.78 -12.17
C PRO A 157 -20.35 0.63 -13.14
N ALA A 158 -20.80 -0.51 -12.61
CA ALA A 158 -21.08 -1.76 -13.32
C ALA A 158 -22.13 -1.67 -14.47
N GLY A 159 -22.44 -0.46 -14.95
CA GLY A 159 -23.44 -0.18 -15.97
C GLY A 159 -22.89 0.29 -17.32
N GLN A 160 -21.58 0.43 -17.52
CA GLN A 160 -20.99 0.88 -18.80
C GLN A 160 -20.07 -0.14 -19.46
N SER A 161 -20.37 -1.41 -19.34
CA SER A 161 -19.89 -2.37 -20.32
C SER A 161 -20.62 -2.07 -21.63
N ARG A 162 -20.04 -1.21 -22.48
CA ARG A 162 -20.49 -1.08 -23.86
C ARG A 162 -20.55 -2.47 -24.46
N PRO A 163 -21.71 -2.98 -24.88
CA PRO A 163 -21.74 -4.19 -25.69
C PRO A 163 -20.91 -3.88 -26.94
N ARG A 164 -19.92 -4.73 -27.24
CA ARG A 164 -19.34 -4.76 -28.57
C ARG A 164 -20.49 -5.01 -29.51
N VAL A 165 -20.95 -3.97 -30.16
CA VAL A 165 -21.85 -4.10 -31.31
C VAL A 165 -21.03 -4.86 -32.34
N ARG A 166 -21.30 -6.16 -32.46
CA ARG A 166 -20.95 -6.93 -33.63
C ARG A 166 -21.70 -6.28 -34.78
N ASN A 167 -20.99 -5.58 -35.64
CA ASN A 167 -21.53 -5.18 -36.93
C ASN A 167 -21.94 -6.43 -37.70
N LEU A 168 -23.23 -6.75 -37.60
CA LEU A 168 -23.93 -7.66 -38.50
C LEU A 168 -24.37 -6.85 -39.75
N SER A 169 -23.39 -6.49 -40.56
CA SER A 169 -23.65 -5.89 -41.87
C SER A 169 -22.79 -6.54 -42.92
N GLU A 170 -22.91 -7.88 -43.08
CA GLU A 170 -22.45 -8.58 -44.27
C GLU A 170 -23.13 -9.95 -44.36
N GLU A 171 -24.44 -9.97 -44.63
CA GLU A 171 -25.10 -11.13 -45.18
C GLU A 171 -26.44 -10.70 -45.82
N TRP A 172 -26.37 -9.96 -46.89
CA TRP A 172 -27.38 -9.91 -47.93
C TRP A 172 -26.75 -9.31 -49.18
N SER A 173 -26.11 -10.16 -50.00
CA SER A 173 -25.97 -10.01 -51.47
C SER A 173 -25.84 -11.39 -52.08
#